data_e89fc0a1700d31caa1a913e79279fabd
#
_entry.id   e89fc0a1700d31caa1a913e79279fabd
#
_cell.length_a   1.000
_cell.length_b   1.000
_cell.length_c   1.000
_cell.angle_alpha   90.00
_cell.angle_beta   90.00
_cell.angle_gamma   90.00
#
_symmetry.space_group_name_H-M   'P 1'
#
loop_
_entity.id
_entity.type
_entity.pdbx_description
1 polymer ?
#
loop_
_entity_poly.entity_id
_entity_poly.type
_entity_poly.pdbx_seq_one_letter_code
_entity_poly.pdbx_strand_id
1 'polypeptide(L)'
;MVKPHQDLTGCRFGRWTVLEQVEDYVYPSTQIHAARWRCQCGCEEKTIRDINANRLLSGQSKSCGCLNRELASERLTKTNQYDLSGDIGIGWTNNTNLEFYFDLKNFDKIKNYCWVSHKHGNMIRLVAKDTETGKQVKMHQVLGFINCDHIDRNELNNLESNLRLCTKTQNAQNLSVSVRNKSGVIGVWWMAKDGVWGANIQVDKKRYHLGSFSDKKDAIIARLMAEKKYYGEFAPQQHLYKEYGII
;
A
#
# COMPACT_ATOMS: atom_id res chain seq x y z
N MET A 1 -23.44 47.42 -3.25
CA MET A 1 -23.83 47.18 -1.84
C MET A 1 -23.35 45.79 -1.47
N VAL A 2 -22.42 45.68 -0.52
CA VAL A 2 -21.98 44.39 0.04
C VAL A 2 -23.15 43.86 0.86
N LYS A 3 -23.63 42.63 0.59
CA LYS A 3 -24.64 41.99 1.43
C LYS A 3 -24.12 41.92 2.86
N PRO A 4 -24.91 42.30 3.89
CA PRO A 4 -24.45 42.16 5.26
C PRO A 4 -24.14 40.68 5.53
N HIS A 5 -22.95 40.39 6.04
CA HIS A 5 -22.54 39.07 6.44
C HIS A 5 -23.46 38.65 7.63
N GLN A 6 -24.00 37.43 7.57
CA GLN A 6 -24.70 36.85 8.70
C GLN A 6 -23.80 36.85 9.93
N ASP A 7 -24.28 37.40 11.06
CA ASP A 7 -23.55 37.33 12.31
C ASP A 7 -23.50 35.88 12.80
N LEU A 8 -22.31 35.39 13.02
CA LEU A 8 -22.04 34.03 13.48
C LEU A 8 -21.59 33.99 14.94
N THR A 9 -21.56 35.10 15.65
CA THR A 9 -21.13 35.18 17.05
C THR A 9 -21.92 34.21 17.92
N GLY A 10 -21.23 33.44 18.74
CA GLY A 10 -21.82 32.39 19.61
C GLY A 10 -22.20 31.09 18.89
N CYS A 11 -22.18 31.06 17.54
CA CYS A 11 -22.47 29.83 16.80
C CYS A 11 -21.38 28.76 16.97
N ARG A 12 -21.77 27.50 16.86
CA ARG A 12 -20.85 26.37 16.96
C ARG A 12 -20.76 25.62 15.62
N PHE A 13 -19.51 25.36 15.18
CA PHE A 13 -19.17 24.62 13.96
C PHE A 13 -18.18 23.50 14.30
N GLY A 14 -18.70 22.28 14.47
CA GLY A 14 -17.89 21.18 15.04
C GLY A 14 -17.42 21.53 16.45
N ARG A 15 -16.11 21.62 16.66
CA ARG A 15 -15.49 22.04 17.95
C ARG A 15 -15.21 23.53 18.05
N TRP A 16 -15.47 24.30 17.00
CA TRP A 16 -15.30 25.74 17.02
C TRP A 16 -16.52 26.43 17.65
N THR A 17 -16.26 27.37 18.55
CA THR A 17 -17.22 28.38 19.01
C THR A 17 -16.77 29.72 18.47
N VAL A 18 -17.64 30.43 17.78
CA VAL A 18 -17.34 31.75 17.21
C VAL A 18 -17.41 32.80 18.34
N LEU A 19 -16.36 33.57 18.47
CA LEU A 19 -16.25 34.61 19.51
C LEU A 19 -16.69 35.99 18.98
N GLU A 20 -16.08 36.42 17.87
CA GLU A 20 -16.26 37.75 17.31
C GLU A 20 -15.92 37.75 15.81
N GLN A 21 -16.42 38.74 15.07
CA GLN A 21 -15.97 39.01 13.72
C GLN A 21 -14.62 39.76 13.77
N VAL A 22 -13.71 39.41 12.88
CA VAL A 22 -12.42 40.08 12.72
C VAL A 22 -12.34 40.66 11.32
N GLU A 23 -11.24 41.36 11.04
CA GLU A 23 -10.98 41.98 9.72
C GLU A 23 -11.07 40.92 8.61
N ASP A 24 -11.77 41.28 7.51
CA ASP A 24 -11.94 40.39 6.35
C ASP A 24 -10.60 40.02 5.73
N TYR A 25 -10.51 38.78 5.25
CA TYR A 25 -9.37 38.35 4.44
C TYR A 25 -9.57 38.79 3.00
N VAL A 26 -8.60 39.56 2.47
CA VAL A 26 -8.60 39.96 1.06
C VAL A 26 -7.69 39.01 0.27
N TYR A 27 -8.24 38.34 -0.72
CA TYR A 27 -7.46 37.46 -1.59
C TYR A 27 -6.58 38.32 -2.53
N PRO A 28 -5.23 38.18 -2.49
CA PRO A 28 -4.34 39.06 -3.26
C PRO A 28 -4.56 39.01 -4.78
N SER A 29 -4.93 37.82 -5.30
CA SER A 29 -5.10 37.61 -6.74
C SER A 29 -6.44 38.11 -7.30
N THR A 30 -7.48 38.19 -6.48
CA THR A 30 -8.86 38.48 -6.94
C THR A 30 -9.46 39.71 -6.27
N GLN A 31 -8.80 40.26 -5.25
CA GLN A 31 -9.30 41.35 -4.39
C GLN A 31 -10.68 41.03 -3.77
N ILE A 32 -11.06 39.77 -3.69
CA ILE A 32 -12.32 39.35 -3.07
C ILE A 32 -12.17 39.35 -1.54
N HIS A 33 -13.13 39.98 -0.86
CA HIS A 33 -13.20 39.99 0.60
C HIS A 33 -13.90 38.74 1.10
N ALA A 34 -13.33 38.07 2.10
CA ALA A 34 -13.92 36.92 2.79
C ALA A 34 -14.06 37.22 4.28
N ALA A 35 -15.28 37.22 4.77
CA ALA A 35 -15.56 37.41 6.19
C ALA A 35 -14.80 36.40 7.05
N ARG A 36 -14.14 36.88 8.08
CA ARG A 36 -13.37 36.08 9.03
C ARG A 36 -13.93 36.20 10.43
N TRP A 37 -13.82 35.12 11.14
CA TRP A 37 -14.34 35.00 12.49
C TRP A 37 -13.26 34.41 13.40
N ARG A 38 -13.06 35.06 14.57
CA ARG A 38 -12.23 34.52 15.63
C ARG A 38 -12.99 33.40 16.30
N CYS A 39 -12.42 32.22 16.33
CA CYS A 39 -13.06 31.02 16.85
C CYS A 39 -12.16 30.34 17.87
N GLN A 40 -12.76 29.84 18.95
CA GLN A 40 -12.09 29.03 19.96
C GLN A 40 -12.48 27.57 19.79
N CYS A 41 -11.47 26.68 19.79
CA CYS A 41 -11.71 25.24 19.77
C CYS A 41 -12.09 24.71 21.15
N GLY A 42 -13.08 23.86 21.23
CA GLY A 42 -13.53 23.22 22.48
C GLY A 42 -12.66 22.07 22.96
N CYS A 43 -11.40 21.92 22.49
CA CYS A 43 -10.44 20.98 23.01
C CYS A 43 -9.72 21.53 24.27
N GLU A 44 -8.96 20.68 24.96
CA GLU A 44 -8.22 21.06 26.16
C GLU A 44 -7.27 22.25 25.92
N GLU A 45 -6.63 22.31 24.75
CA GLU A 45 -5.72 23.40 24.37
C GLU A 45 -6.44 24.73 24.15
N LYS A 46 -7.78 24.74 23.99
CA LYS A 46 -8.62 25.93 23.72
C LYS A 46 -8.06 26.86 22.63
N THR A 47 -7.45 26.25 21.61
CA THR A 47 -6.77 26.98 20.53
C THR A 47 -7.69 28.01 19.89
N ILE A 48 -7.22 29.26 19.73
CA ILE A 48 -7.94 30.34 19.06
C ILE A 48 -7.38 30.52 17.65
N ARG A 49 -8.27 30.67 16.65
CA ARG A 49 -7.90 30.94 15.24
C ARG A 49 -8.94 31.79 14.56
N ASP A 50 -8.47 32.63 13.63
CA ASP A 50 -9.33 33.38 12.72
C ASP A 50 -9.62 32.52 11.49
N ILE A 51 -10.91 32.24 11.23
CA ILE A 51 -11.38 31.28 10.22
C ILE A 51 -12.35 31.99 9.27
N ASN A 52 -12.20 31.76 7.96
CA ASN A 52 -13.14 32.30 6.97
C ASN A 52 -14.53 31.69 7.15
N ALA A 53 -15.57 32.53 7.06
CA ALA A 53 -16.97 32.10 7.20
C ALA A 53 -17.34 30.91 6.33
N ASN A 54 -16.91 30.89 5.08
CA ASN A 54 -17.19 29.78 4.15
C ASN A 54 -16.65 28.44 4.65
N ARG A 55 -15.49 28.41 5.34
CA ARG A 55 -14.92 27.17 5.90
C ARG A 55 -15.66 26.66 7.13
N LEU A 56 -16.26 27.57 7.90
CA LEU A 56 -17.16 27.20 9.01
C LEU A 56 -18.47 26.65 8.49
N LEU A 57 -19.15 27.41 7.61
CA LEU A 57 -20.45 27.07 7.06
C LEU A 57 -20.44 25.78 6.22
N SER A 58 -19.38 25.55 5.45
CA SER A 58 -19.21 24.31 4.66
C SER A 58 -18.77 23.10 5.49
N GLY A 59 -18.43 23.29 6.77
CA GLY A 59 -17.91 22.23 7.62
C GLY A 59 -16.49 21.77 7.25
N GLN A 60 -15.75 22.50 6.41
CA GLN A 60 -14.34 22.21 6.10
C GLN A 60 -13.44 22.37 7.33
N SER A 61 -13.75 23.33 8.20
CA SER A 61 -13.02 23.55 9.44
C SER A 61 -13.88 23.11 10.62
N LYS A 62 -13.54 21.96 11.21
CA LYS A 62 -14.33 21.38 12.35
C LYS A 62 -13.58 21.47 13.69
N SER A 63 -12.26 21.71 13.70
CA SER A 63 -11.44 21.79 14.91
C SER A 63 -10.07 22.42 14.60
N CYS A 64 -9.27 22.69 15.62
CA CYS A 64 -7.86 23.14 15.47
C CYS A 64 -6.90 22.09 14.89
N GLY A 65 -7.39 20.90 14.55
CA GLY A 65 -6.65 19.71 14.18
C GLY A 65 -6.70 18.63 15.27
N CYS A 66 -7.20 18.96 16.47
CA CYS A 66 -7.32 18.01 17.59
C CYS A 66 -8.19 16.80 17.22
N LEU A 67 -9.31 17.01 16.54
CA LEU A 67 -10.20 15.92 16.10
C LEU A 67 -9.44 14.92 15.20
N ASN A 68 -8.65 15.41 14.26
CA ASN A 68 -7.87 14.53 13.40
C ASN A 68 -6.76 13.79 14.16
N ARG A 69 -6.14 14.45 15.18
CA ARG A 69 -5.14 13.80 16.05
C ARG A 69 -5.78 12.69 16.88
N GLU A 70 -6.96 12.92 17.47
CA GLU A 70 -7.71 11.92 18.25
C GLU A 70 -8.11 10.74 17.38
N LEU A 71 -8.74 10.98 16.22
CA LEU A 71 -9.12 9.92 15.28
C LEU A 71 -7.89 9.13 14.77
N ALA A 72 -6.75 9.80 14.58
CA ALA A 72 -5.51 9.12 14.22
C ALA A 72 -4.98 8.27 15.39
N SER A 73 -5.06 8.77 16.63
CA SER A 73 -4.70 8.02 17.83
C SER A 73 -5.60 6.80 18.03
N GLU A 74 -6.91 6.96 17.91
CA GLU A 74 -7.86 5.84 17.99
C GLU A 74 -7.62 4.76 16.91
N ARG A 75 -7.24 5.17 15.71
CA ARG A 75 -6.85 4.21 14.65
C ARG A 75 -5.58 3.43 14.99
N LEU A 76 -4.63 4.07 15.65
CA LEU A 76 -3.37 3.45 16.07
C LEU A 76 -3.55 2.49 17.26
N THR A 77 -4.58 2.72 18.10
CA THR A 77 -4.89 1.85 19.26
C THR A 77 -5.84 0.70 18.91
N LYS A 78 -6.43 0.69 17.71
CA LYS A 78 -7.26 -0.45 17.27
C LYS A 78 -6.37 -1.67 17.07
N THR A 79 -6.55 -2.67 17.91
CA THR A 79 -6.00 -4.00 17.69
C THR A 79 -6.73 -4.69 16.53
N ASN A 80 -6.02 -5.49 15.74
CA ASN A 80 -6.66 -6.33 14.73
C ASN A 80 -7.44 -7.46 15.42
N GLN A 81 -8.44 -7.99 14.73
CA GLN A 81 -9.07 -9.24 15.11
C GLN A 81 -8.18 -10.41 14.68
N TYR A 82 -8.16 -11.48 15.48
CA TYR A 82 -7.35 -12.66 15.22
C TYR A 82 -8.14 -13.93 15.52
N ASP A 83 -7.93 -14.96 14.71
CA ASP A 83 -8.28 -16.33 15.01
C ASP A 83 -6.99 -17.16 15.20
N LEU A 84 -6.85 -17.75 16.37
CA LEU A 84 -5.69 -18.54 16.79
C LEU A 84 -6.06 -20.00 17.05
N SER A 85 -7.25 -20.44 16.66
CA SER A 85 -7.78 -21.79 16.95
C SER A 85 -7.25 -22.88 16.01
N GLY A 86 -6.72 -22.51 14.83
CA GLY A 86 -6.19 -23.42 13.82
C GLY A 86 -4.69 -23.68 13.97
N ASP A 87 -4.10 -24.35 12.97
CA ASP A 87 -2.64 -24.60 12.90
C ASP A 87 -1.84 -23.34 12.56
N ILE A 88 -2.49 -22.35 11.98
CA ILE A 88 -1.93 -21.03 11.64
C ILE A 88 -2.79 -19.93 12.24
N GLY A 89 -2.19 -18.77 12.46
CA GLY A 89 -2.91 -17.58 12.87
C GLY A 89 -3.53 -16.86 11.67
N ILE A 90 -4.78 -16.43 11.80
CA ILE A 90 -5.48 -15.59 10.85
C ILE A 90 -5.76 -14.25 11.51
N GLY A 91 -5.43 -13.16 10.82
CA GLY A 91 -5.76 -11.81 11.29
C GLY A 91 -6.54 -11.05 10.21
N TRP A 92 -7.27 -10.02 10.61
CA TRP A 92 -8.03 -9.16 9.68
C TRP A 92 -7.53 -7.71 9.72
N THR A 93 -7.27 -7.14 8.55
CA THR A 93 -6.81 -5.75 8.44
C THR A 93 -7.87 -4.76 8.90
N ASN A 94 -7.47 -3.76 9.69
CA ASN A 94 -8.40 -2.81 10.32
C ASN A 94 -9.15 -1.89 9.34
N ASN A 95 -8.61 -1.68 8.14
CA ASN A 95 -9.18 -0.74 7.18
C ASN A 95 -10.07 -1.38 6.11
N THR A 96 -9.82 -2.66 5.76
CA THR A 96 -10.51 -3.33 4.63
C THR A 96 -11.03 -4.71 4.99
N ASN A 97 -10.76 -5.18 6.21
CA ASN A 97 -11.15 -6.51 6.69
C ASN A 97 -10.61 -7.67 5.80
N LEU A 98 -9.42 -7.48 5.21
CA LEU A 98 -8.75 -8.55 4.46
C LEU A 98 -8.03 -9.47 5.41
N GLU A 99 -8.11 -10.77 5.15
CA GLU A 99 -7.39 -11.79 5.90
C GLU A 99 -5.89 -11.72 5.62
N PHE A 100 -5.10 -11.94 6.65
CA PHE A 100 -3.66 -12.18 6.55
C PHE A 100 -3.26 -13.36 7.44
N TYR A 101 -2.19 -14.05 7.07
CA TYR A 101 -1.78 -15.30 7.66
C TYR A 101 -0.38 -15.22 8.26
N PHE A 102 -0.17 -15.88 9.39
CA PHE A 102 1.10 -15.93 10.11
C PHE A 102 1.22 -17.21 10.96
N ASP A 103 2.44 -17.59 11.33
CA ASP A 103 2.65 -18.70 12.25
C ASP A 103 2.26 -18.29 13.68
N LEU A 104 1.53 -19.14 14.41
CA LEU A 104 1.04 -18.89 15.76
C LEU A 104 2.17 -18.45 16.72
N LYS A 105 3.36 -19.04 16.60
CA LYS A 105 4.55 -18.71 17.40
C LYS A 105 4.98 -17.23 17.28
N ASN A 106 4.55 -16.56 16.22
CA ASN A 106 4.89 -15.16 15.94
C ASN A 106 3.83 -14.17 16.43
N PHE A 107 2.72 -14.63 17.02
CA PHE A 107 1.63 -13.77 17.46
C PHE A 107 2.09 -12.66 18.40
N ASP A 108 2.93 -12.98 19.39
CA ASP A 108 3.42 -12.00 20.36
C ASP A 108 4.22 -10.86 19.72
N LYS A 109 4.87 -11.10 18.59
CA LYS A 109 5.63 -10.06 17.86
C LYS A 109 4.72 -9.09 17.13
N ILE A 110 3.52 -9.54 16.68
CA ILE A 110 2.66 -8.80 15.75
C ILE A 110 1.42 -8.20 16.39
N LYS A 111 0.96 -8.73 17.53
CA LYS A 111 -0.32 -8.37 18.18
C LYS A 111 -0.43 -6.89 18.59
N ASN A 112 0.68 -6.23 18.86
CA ASN A 112 0.72 -4.83 19.29
C ASN A 112 0.72 -3.83 18.12
N TYR A 113 0.76 -4.30 16.88
CA TYR A 113 0.69 -3.46 15.68
C TYR A 113 -0.75 -3.36 15.17
N CYS A 114 -1.11 -2.19 14.63
CA CYS A 114 -2.36 -2.01 13.91
C CYS A 114 -2.11 -2.26 12.41
N TRP A 115 -2.34 -3.50 11.97
CA TRP A 115 -2.13 -3.93 10.59
C TRP A 115 -3.23 -3.41 9.68
N VAL A 116 -2.82 -2.78 8.59
CA VAL A 116 -3.69 -2.24 7.54
C VAL A 116 -3.21 -2.69 6.17
N SER A 117 -4.13 -2.77 5.22
CA SER A 117 -3.80 -3.04 3.83
C SER A 117 -3.58 -1.75 3.06
N HIS A 118 -2.52 -1.68 2.27
CA HIS A 118 -2.27 -0.61 1.31
C HIS A 118 -2.25 -1.17 -0.10
N LYS A 119 -3.06 -0.61 -1.00
CA LYS A 119 -3.04 -0.96 -2.41
C LYS A 119 -1.89 -0.21 -3.10
N HIS A 120 -1.01 -0.97 -3.78
CA HIS A 120 0.09 -0.42 -4.57
C HIS A 120 0.06 -1.06 -5.98
N GLY A 121 -0.51 -0.35 -6.95
CA GLY A 121 -0.82 -0.94 -8.25
C GLY A 121 -1.80 -2.10 -8.11
N ASN A 122 -1.42 -3.27 -8.60
CA ASN A 122 -2.22 -4.51 -8.49
C ASN A 122 -1.89 -5.34 -7.23
N MET A 123 -0.93 -4.91 -6.41
CA MET A 123 -0.54 -5.62 -5.19
C MET A 123 -1.19 -4.99 -3.96
N ILE A 124 -1.46 -5.83 -2.96
CA ILE A 124 -1.90 -5.40 -1.63
C ILE A 124 -0.75 -5.64 -0.67
N ARG A 125 -0.34 -4.60 0.05
CA ARG A 125 0.72 -4.65 1.05
C ARG A 125 0.13 -4.66 2.44
N LEU A 126 0.64 -5.52 3.31
CA LEU A 126 0.33 -5.54 4.74
C LEU A 126 1.36 -4.69 5.50
N VAL A 127 0.89 -3.60 6.10
CA VAL A 127 1.75 -2.65 6.78
C VAL A 127 1.15 -2.20 8.10
N ALA A 128 2.01 -1.74 9.00
CA ALA A 128 1.61 -1.06 10.22
C ALA A 128 2.51 0.16 10.46
N LYS A 129 2.11 1.03 11.37
CA LYS A 129 2.96 2.11 11.86
C LYS A 129 3.62 1.65 13.16
N ASP A 130 4.92 1.65 13.19
CA ASP A 130 5.69 1.43 14.41
C ASP A 130 5.49 2.62 15.35
N THR A 131 5.08 2.35 16.58
CA THR A 131 4.69 3.38 17.57
C THR A 131 5.88 4.15 18.13
N GLU A 132 7.06 3.52 18.17
CA GLU A 132 8.27 4.13 18.74
C GLU A 132 8.95 5.03 17.69
N THR A 133 9.14 4.52 16.48
CA THR A 133 9.86 5.25 15.43
C THR A 133 8.95 6.11 14.56
N GLY A 134 7.63 5.88 14.59
CA GLY A 134 6.65 6.52 13.73
C GLY A 134 6.74 6.09 12.26
N LYS A 135 7.62 5.14 11.91
CA LYS A 135 7.84 4.67 10.53
C LYS A 135 6.86 3.56 10.17
N GLN A 136 6.60 3.44 8.87
CA GLN A 136 5.85 2.31 8.35
C GLN A 136 6.74 1.07 8.34
N VAL A 137 6.21 -0.05 8.83
CA VAL A 137 6.85 -1.37 8.83
C VAL A 137 5.97 -2.39 8.12
N LYS A 138 6.59 -3.40 7.54
CA LYS A 138 5.92 -4.58 6.97
C LYS A 138 5.97 -5.73 7.98
N MET A 139 4.98 -6.64 7.92
CA MET A 139 4.91 -7.76 8.86
C MET A 139 6.17 -8.62 8.83
N HIS A 140 6.62 -9.04 7.65
CA HIS A 140 7.85 -9.83 7.53
C HIS A 140 9.08 -9.17 8.17
N GLN A 141 9.16 -7.81 8.19
CA GLN A 141 10.26 -7.09 8.85
C GLN A 141 10.18 -7.21 10.37
N VAL A 142 8.97 -7.12 10.94
CA VAL A 142 8.71 -7.34 12.37
C VAL A 142 9.06 -8.78 12.77
N LEU A 143 8.84 -9.74 11.87
CA LEU A 143 9.21 -11.14 12.05
C LEU A 143 10.74 -11.41 11.93
N GLY A 144 11.53 -10.39 11.51
CA GLY A 144 12.99 -10.51 11.35
C GLY A 144 13.45 -10.75 9.91
N PHE A 145 12.54 -10.83 8.94
CA PHE A 145 12.86 -10.99 7.52
C PHE A 145 13.00 -9.62 6.84
N ILE A 146 14.17 -8.98 6.97
CA ILE A 146 14.40 -7.61 6.47
C ILE A 146 14.37 -7.56 4.94
N ASN A 147 15.06 -8.49 4.29
CA ASN A 147 15.09 -8.64 2.84
C ASN A 147 14.51 -10.00 2.48
N CYS A 148 13.24 -10.05 2.18
CA CYS A 148 12.58 -11.30 1.81
C CYS A 148 11.63 -11.11 0.63
N ASP A 149 11.29 -12.23 0.03
CA ASP A 149 10.31 -12.41 -1.02
C ASP A 149 9.19 -13.32 -0.51
N HIS A 150 7.97 -13.06 -0.91
CA HIS A 150 6.83 -13.95 -0.70
C HIS A 150 6.76 -14.92 -1.88
N ILE A 151 6.96 -16.21 -1.61
CA ILE A 151 7.05 -17.25 -2.65
C ILE A 151 5.78 -17.26 -3.52
N ASP A 152 4.61 -17.13 -2.90
CA ASP A 152 3.29 -17.06 -3.55
C ASP A 152 2.93 -15.68 -4.11
N ARG A 153 3.77 -14.65 -3.90
CA ARG A 153 3.55 -13.23 -4.28
C ARG A 153 2.39 -12.56 -3.55
N ASN A 154 1.92 -13.14 -2.46
CA ASN A 154 0.86 -12.58 -1.63
C ASN A 154 1.47 -11.97 -0.36
N GLU A 155 1.59 -10.63 -0.27
CA GLU A 155 2.13 -9.96 0.91
C GLU A 155 1.21 -10.09 2.16
N LEU A 156 0.02 -10.69 2.04
CA LEU A 156 -0.84 -11.02 3.17
C LEU A 156 -0.49 -12.39 3.79
N ASN A 157 0.26 -13.23 3.09
CA ASN A 157 0.70 -14.54 3.58
C ASN A 157 2.11 -14.44 4.17
N ASN A 158 2.20 -14.23 5.48
CA ASN A 158 3.46 -14.09 6.22
C ASN A 158 3.84 -15.35 7.02
N LEU A 159 3.42 -16.52 6.55
CA LEU A 159 3.95 -17.79 7.05
C LEU A 159 5.44 -17.89 6.72
N GLU A 160 6.25 -18.37 7.66
CA GLU A 160 7.71 -18.52 7.45
C GLU A 160 8.01 -19.45 6.26
N SER A 161 7.17 -20.46 6.02
CA SER A 161 7.25 -21.35 4.86
C SER A 161 7.04 -20.63 3.52
N ASN A 162 6.39 -19.45 3.52
CA ASN A 162 6.16 -18.60 2.35
C ASN A 162 7.19 -17.47 2.23
N LEU A 163 8.01 -17.24 3.27
CA LEU A 163 9.02 -16.19 3.30
C LEU A 163 10.40 -16.79 3.01
N ARG A 164 11.09 -16.25 2.01
CA ARG A 164 12.48 -16.63 1.74
C ARG A 164 13.37 -15.39 1.71
N LEU A 165 14.56 -15.50 2.31
CA LEU A 165 15.56 -14.44 2.24
C LEU A 165 16.03 -14.26 0.80
N CYS A 166 16.16 -13.04 0.36
CA CYS A 166 16.55 -12.72 -1.01
C CYS A 166 17.33 -11.41 -1.10
N THR A 167 18.12 -11.28 -2.14
CA THR A 167 18.66 -9.99 -2.58
C THR A 167 17.60 -9.19 -3.31
N LYS A 168 17.82 -7.87 -3.49
CA LYS A 168 16.92 -7.03 -4.30
C LYS A 168 16.77 -7.55 -5.74
N THR A 169 17.85 -8.13 -6.31
CA THR A 169 17.84 -8.70 -7.66
C THR A 169 16.97 -9.95 -7.71
N GLN A 170 17.10 -10.86 -6.74
CA GLN A 170 16.28 -12.07 -6.65
C GLN A 170 14.79 -11.74 -6.44
N ASN A 171 14.47 -10.80 -5.55
CA ASN A 171 13.08 -10.36 -5.37
C ASN A 171 12.49 -9.77 -6.67
N ALA A 172 13.30 -9.03 -7.45
CA ALA A 172 12.87 -8.50 -8.74
C ALA A 172 12.64 -9.57 -9.82
N GLN A 173 13.08 -10.82 -9.60
CA GLN A 173 12.83 -11.95 -10.50
C GLN A 173 11.47 -12.60 -10.27
N ASN A 174 10.92 -12.53 -9.06
CA ASN A 174 9.60 -13.10 -8.72
C ASN A 174 8.45 -12.26 -9.27
N LEU A 175 8.32 -12.21 -10.59
CA LEU A 175 7.32 -11.42 -11.30
C LEU A 175 6.10 -12.26 -11.68
N SER A 176 4.94 -11.61 -11.74
CA SER A 176 3.74 -12.18 -12.35
C SER A 176 3.70 -11.87 -13.86
N VAL A 177 3.03 -12.74 -14.61
CA VAL A 177 2.78 -12.52 -16.05
C VAL A 177 1.93 -11.27 -16.23
N SER A 178 2.38 -10.33 -17.07
CA SER A 178 1.60 -9.13 -17.40
C SER A 178 0.31 -9.51 -18.15
N VAL A 179 -0.79 -8.82 -17.85
CA VAL A 179 -2.06 -8.97 -18.57
C VAL A 179 -1.94 -8.69 -20.08
N ARG A 180 -0.91 -7.95 -20.51
CA ARG A 180 -0.61 -7.69 -21.93
C ARG A 180 0.16 -8.81 -22.60
N ASN A 181 0.66 -9.78 -21.83
CA ASN A 181 1.44 -10.89 -22.37
C ASN A 181 0.52 -11.94 -23.01
N LYS A 182 0.53 -12.01 -24.34
CA LYS A 182 -0.29 -12.95 -25.12
C LYS A 182 0.27 -14.36 -25.14
N SER A 183 1.54 -14.58 -24.77
CA SER A 183 2.13 -15.92 -24.73
C SER A 183 1.71 -16.71 -23.48
N GLY A 184 1.35 -16.02 -22.39
CA GLY A 184 1.12 -16.62 -21.08
C GLY A 184 2.42 -16.90 -20.29
N VAL A 185 3.59 -16.68 -20.89
CA VAL A 185 4.91 -16.95 -20.30
C VAL A 185 5.78 -15.71 -20.33
N ILE A 186 6.40 -15.35 -19.20
CA ILE A 186 7.30 -14.21 -19.09
C ILE A 186 8.50 -14.42 -20.02
N GLY A 187 8.85 -13.39 -20.81
CA GLY A 187 10.02 -13.42 -21.68
C GLY A 187 9.82 -14.20 -22.97
N VAL A 188 8.58 -14.59 -23.31
CA VAL A 188 8.19 -15.18 -24.59
C VAL A 188 7.20 -14.25 -25.27
N TRP A 189 7.39 -13.96 -26.57
CA TRP A 189 6.53 -13.07 -27.36
C TRP A 189 6.46 -13.48 -28.82
N TRP A 190 5.38 -13.11 -29.51
CA TRP A 190 5.23 -13.31 -30.92
C TRP A 190 5.88 -12.17 -31.73
N MET A 191 6.70 -12.49 -32.69
CA MET A 191 7.37 -11.59 -33.63
C MET A 191 6.59 -11.57 -34.94
N ALA A 192 5.61 -10.69 -35.06
CA ALA A 192 4.66 -10.68 -36.18
C ALA A 192 5.33 -10.47 -37.56
N LYS A 193 6.44 -9.71 -37.60
CA LYS A 193 7.17 -9.45 -38.86
C LYS A 193 7.82 -10.72 -39.41
N ASP A 194 8.31 -11.57 -38.53
CA ASP A 194 9.11 -12.74 -38.89
C ASP A 194 8.28 -14.05 -38.81
N GLY A 195 7.07 -14.00 -38.25
CA GLY A 195 6.19 -15.15 -38.08
C GLY A 195 6.74 -16.21 -37.12
N VAL A 196 7.49 -15.79 -36.10
CA VAL A 196 8.15 -16.70 -35.15
C VAL A 196 7.98 -16.22 -33.68
N TRP A 197 8.24 -17.10 -32.73
CA TRP A 197 8.25 -16.81 -31.31
C TRP A 197 9.66 -16.47 -30.84
N GLY A 198 9.82 -15.31 -30.19
CA GLY A 198 11.06 -14.93 -29.54
C GLY A 198 11.07 -15.32 -28.08
N ALA A 199 12.24 -15.69 -27.56
CA ALA A 199 12.48 -15.89 -26.12
C ALA A 199 13.66 -15.08 -25.61
N ASN A 200 13.57 -14.49 -24.42
CA ASN A 200 14.67 -13.83 -23.75
C ASN A 200 14.64 -14.05 -22.24
N ILE A 201 15.77 -13.78 -21.59
CA ILE A 201 15.89 -13.70 -20.13
C ILE A 201 16.74 -12.49 -19.77
N GLN A 202 16.45 -11.88 -18.62
CA GLN A 202 17.23 -10.78 -18.07
C GLN A 202 18.03 -11.27 -16.85
N VAL A 203 19.33 -11.26 -16.93
CA VAL A 203 20.24 -11.63 -15.82
C VAL A 203 21.16 -10.44 -15.55
N ASP A 204 21.28 -10.02 -14.30
CA ASP A 204 22.12 -8.89 -13.87
C ASP A 204 21.93 -7.62 -14.71
N LYS A 205 20.68 -7.25 -14.95
CA LYS A 205 20.24 -6.10 -15.78
C LYS A 205 20.58 -6.23 -17.28
N LYS A 206 21.22 -7.32 -17.72
CA LYS A 206 21.48 -7.62 -19.13
C LYS A 206 20.39 -8.54 -19.69
N ARG A 207 19.95 -8.27 -20.91
CA ARG A 207 18.98 -9.10 -21.61
C ARG A 207 19.71 -10.03 -22.57
N TYR A 208 19.43 -11.31 -22.43
CA TYR A 208 19.96 -12.36 -23.29
C TYR A 208 18.85 -12.88 -24.18
N HIS A 209 19.06 -12.84 -25.48
CA HIS A 209 18.19 -13.49 -26.46
C HIS A 209 18.47 -14.99 -26.45
N LEU A 210 17.42 -15.79 -26.29
CA LEU A 210 17.53 -17.26 -26.17
C LEU A 210 17.29 -17.96 -27.50
N GLY A 211 16.75 -17.24 -28.48
CA GLY A 211 16.44 -17.74 -29.80
C GLY A 211 15.09 -17.26 -30.35
N SER A 212 14.89 -17.59 -31.64
CA SER A 212 13.63 -17.42 -32.35
C SER A 212 13.15 -18.79 -32.81
N PHE A 213 11.89 -19.11 -32.61
CA PHE A 213 11.33 -20.46 -32.76
C PHE A 213 10.06 -20.41 -33.59
N SER A 214 9.85 -21.38 -34.46
CA SER A 214 8.60 -21.54 -35.22
C SER A 214 7.47 -22.00 -34.30
N ASP A 215 7.79 -22.83 -33.28
CA ASP A 215 6.81 -23.32 -32.32
C ASP A 215 6.88 -22.50 -31.01
N LYS A 216 5.73 -22.15 -30.48
CA LYS A 216 5.56 -21.48 -29.20
C LYS A 216 6.11 -22.31 -28.03
N LYS A 217 5.93 -23.64 -28.08
CA LYS A 217 6.36 -24.57 -27.05
C LYS A 217 7.87 -24.56 -26.90
N ASP A 218 8.62 -24.53 -28.02
CA ASP A 218 10.09 -24.49 -28.01
C ASP A 218 10.61 -23.18 -27.40
N ALA A 219 9.98 -22.05 -27.73
CA ALA A 219 10.30 -20.77 -27.13
C ALA A 219 10.05 -20.77 -25.59
N ILE A 220 8.96 -21.39 -25.14
CA ILE A 220 8.65 -21.55 -23.72
C ILE A 220 9.70 -22.45 -23.04
N ILE A 221 10.02 -23.59 -23.61
CA ILE A 221 11.03 -24.51 -23.07
C ILE A 221 12.38 -23.79 -22.93
N ALA A 222 12.84 -23.08 -23.96
CA ALA A 222 14.09 -22.33 -23.92
C ALA A 222 14.08 -21.29 -22.78
N ARG A 223 12.95 -20.59 -22.59
CA ARG A 223 12.79 -19.62 -21.51
C ARG A 223 12.79 -20.28 -20.13
N LEU A 224 12.06 -21.36 -19.91
CA LEU A 224 11.97 -22.06 -18.62
C LEU A 224 13.32 -22.72 -18.23
N MET A 225 14.03 -23.30 -19.20
CA MET A 225 15.38 -23.82 -18.99
C MET A 225 16.36 -22.73 -18.55
N ALA A 226 16.29 -21.57 -19.20
CA ALA A 226 17.10 -20.42 -18.79
C ALA A 226 16.73 -19.92 -17.39
N GLU A 227 15.43 -19.88 -17.01
CA GLU A 227 15.01 -19.55 -15.65
C GLU A 227 15.57 -20.51 -14.62
N LYS A 228 15.45 -21.81 -14.86
CA LYS A 228 16.02 -22.84 -13.98
C LYS A 228 17.52 -22.63 -13.77
N LYS A 229 18.26 -22.37 -14.87
CA LYS A 229 19.70 -22.15 -14.85
C LYS A 229 20.13 -20.89 -14.11
N TYR A 230 19.48 -19.76 -14.38
CA TYR A 230 19.95 -18.44 -13.91
C TYR A 230 19.23 -17.93 -12.66
N TYR A 231 17.99 -18.34 -12.43
CA TYR A 231 17.18 -17.87 -11.30
C TYR A 231 17.03 -18.92 -10.18
N GLY A 232 17.23 -20.21 -10.50
CA GLY A 232 17.12 -21.30 -9.54
C GLY A 232 15.78 -21.30 -8.81
N GLU A 233 15.82 -21.27 -7.49
CA GLU A 233 14.63 -21.24 -6.64
C GLU A 233 13.81 -19.94 -6.75
N PHE A 234 14.37 -18.85 -7.30
CA PHE A 234 13.68 -17.60 -7.53
C PHE A 234 13.00 -17.51 -8.90
N ALA A 235 13.01 -18.58 -9.67
CA ALA A 235 12.36 -18.62 -10.98
C ALA A 235 10.84 -18.43 -10.84
N PRO A 236 10.24 -17.42 -11.53
CA PRO A 236 8.84 -17.05 -11.32
C PRO A 236 7.85 -18.05 -11.90
N GLN A 237 8.29 -18.95 -12.77
CA GLN A 237 7.43 -19.85 -13.55
C GLN A 237 7.71 -21.34 -13.28
N GLN A 238 8.21 -21.67 -12.07
CA GLN A 238 8.51 -23.07 -11.68
C GLN A 238 7.30 -23.99 -11.79
N HIS A 239 6.08 -23.45 -11.57
CA HIS A 239 4.84 -24.19 -11.69
C HIS A 239 4.59 -24.77 -13.09
N LEU A 240 5.25 -24.21 -14.12
CA LEU A 240 5.17 -24.69 -15.51
C LEU A 240 6.20 -25.80 -15.82
N TYR A 241 7.20 -26.00 -14.96
CA TYR A 241 8.31 -26.92 -15.26
C TYR A 241 7.83 -28.33 -15.56
N LYS A 242 6.91 -28.86 -14.74
CA LYS A 242 6.34 -30.20 -14.94
C LYS A 242 5.58 -30.33 -16.27
N GLU A 243 4.81 -29.31 -16.63
CA GLU A 243 4.01 -29.27 -17.86
C GLU A 243 4.90 -29.31 -19.12
N TYR A 244 6.06 -28.63 -19.05
CA TYR A 244 6.99 -28.53 -20.19
C TYR A 244 8.19 -29.47 -20.12
N GLY A 245 8.18 -30.43 -19.18
CA GLY A 245 9.22 -31.46 -19.06
C GLY A 245 10.60 -30.92 -18.60
N ILE A 246 10.61 -29.82 -17.85
CA ILE A 246 11.81 -29.24 -17.24
C ILE A 246 12.04 -29.93 -15.89
N ILE A 247 12.82 -30.99 -15.86
CA ILE A 247 13.13 -31.80 -14.67
C ILE A 247 14.29 -31.22 -13.87
#